data_48ed467e3fd231966d08f26706fa62b2
#
_entry.id   48ed467e3fd231966d08f26706fa62b2
#
_cell.length_a   1.000
_cell.length_b   1.000
_cell.length_c   1.000
_cell.angle_alpha   90.00
_cell.angle_beta   90.00
_cell.angle_gamma   90.00
#
_symmetry.space_group_name_H-M   'P 1'
#
loop_
_entity.id
_entity.type
_entity.pdbx_description
1 polymer ?
#
loop_
_entity_poly.entity_id
_entity_poly.type
_entity_poly.pdbx_seq_one_letter_code
_entity_poly.pdbx_strand_id
1 'polypeptide(L)'
;VKDLTKKELLHEVKRLGEAFEAAETEARRLREGEMLAGRAAQKYRIIADNTYDWEFWLGPDAQCIYSSPSCERISGYLAEELEADPTLFYRIIHPDDLSRVSEHMSRRKYEPGLAEIEFRIVRRDGAVRWVALAFQPVYDGSSRFLGTRGSNRDITERKRAEAEREKLIGELRSALSRVKLLSGLIPICTCCKKIRDDKGYWNQIETYIRDHSEADFSHGICPECAPKEYPELFAEKEKRKK
;
A
#
# COMPACT_ATOMS: atom_id res chain seq x y z
N VAL A 1 8.30 68.76 46.15
CA VAL A 1 8.08 67.47 46.79
C VAL A 1 7.10 67.72 47.91
N LYS A 2 5.83 67.23 47.84
CA LYS A 2 4.90 67.39 48.99
C LYS A 2 5.37 66.47 50.09
N ASP A 3 5.68 67.05 51.30
CA ASP A 3 5.89 66.22 52.46
C ASP A 3 4.63 65.50 52.87
N LEU A 4 4.62 64.21 52.61
CA LEU A 4 3.54 63.31 53.03
C LEU A 4 3.53 63.10 54.54
N THR A 5 2.43 63.18 55.16
CA THR A 5 2.33 62.89 56.61
C THR A 5 2.64 61.42 56.89
N LYS A 6 3.09 61.07 58.06
CA LYS A 6 3.41 59.67 58.47
C LYS A 6 2.24 58.73 58.23
N LYS A 7 1.00 59.19 58.35
CA LYS A 7 -0.22 58.41 58.11
C LYS A 7 -0.42 58.10 56.60
N GLU A 8 -0.16 59.05 55.72
CA GLU A 8 -0.25 58.89 54.28
C GLU A 8 0.84 57.94 53.77
N LEU A 9 2.04 58.03 54.30
CA LEU A 9 3.16 57.12 53.98
C LEU A 9 2.82 55.68 54.41
N LEU A 10 2.20 55.47 55.57
CA LEU A 10 1.83 54.16 56.06
C LEU A 10 0.74 53.53 55.18
N HIS A 11 -0.24 54.36 54.76
CA HIS A 11 -1.28 53.93 53.83
C HIS A 11 -0.72 53.53 52.48
N GLU A 12 0.19 54.29 51.93
CA GLU A 12 0.83 54.01 50.64
C GLU A 12 1.71 52.76 50.69
N VAL A 13 2.48 52.56 51.76
CA VAL A 13 3.23 51.32 51.98
C VAL A 13 2.32 50.09 52.02
N LYS A 14 1.16 50.17 52.71
CA LYS A 14 0.21 49.08 52.75
C LYS A 14 -0.40 48.79 51.37
N ARG A 15 -0.76 49.82 50.62
CA ARG A 15 -1.30 49.71 49.26
C ARG A 15 -0.28 49.11 48.32
N LEU A 16 0.99 49.52 48.41
CA LEU A 16 2.09 48.95 47.58
C LEU A 16 2.36 47.47 47.95
N GLY A 17 2.29 47.14 49.26
CA GLY A 17 2.41 45.74 49.71
C GLY A 17 1.30 44.84 49.13
N GLU A 18 0.05 45.28 49.24
CA GLU A 18 -1.11 44.53 48.66
C GLU A 18 -0.98 44.40 47.13
N ALA A 19 -0.53 45.47 46.43
CA ALA A 19 -0.29 45.44 45.00
C ALA A 19 0.84 44.49 44.62
N PHE A 20 1.93 44.48 45.43
CA PHE A 20 3.05 43.55 45.21
C PHE A 20 2.66 42.11 45.39
N GLU A 21 1.92 41.75 46.47
CA GLU A 21 1.42 40.39 46.67
C GLU A 21 0.48 39.91 45.56
N ALA A 22 -0.38 40.82 45.07
CA ALA A 22 -1.27 40.53 43.93
C ALA A 22 -0.45 40.27 42.65
N ALA A 23 0.54 41.13 42.37
CA ALA A 23 1.40 40.95 41.20
C ALA A 23 2.25 39.66 41.27
N GLU A 24 2.77 39.32 42.46
CA GLU A 24 3.53 38.09 42.67
C GLU A 24 2.65 36.84 42.48
N THR A 25 1.41 36.87 42.95
CA THR A 25 0.43 35.81 42.78
C THR A 25 0.09 35.60 41.30
N GLU A 26 -0.14 36.69 40.57
CA GLU A 26 -0.40 36.65 39.11
C GLU A 26 0.81 36.15 38.32
N ALA A 27 2.02 36.63 38.64
CA ALA A 27 3.23 36.13 38.01
C ALA A 27 3.46 34.62 38.23
N ARG A 28 3.12 34.12 39.44
CA ARG A 28 3.15 32.67 39.70
C ARG A 28 2.15 31.90 38.86
N ARG A 29 0.90 32.36 38.77
CA ARG A 29 -0.13 31.75 37.91
C ARG A 29 0.28 31.69 36.45
N LEU A 30 0.85 32.77 35.91
CA LEU A 30 1.31 32.79 34.53
C LEU A 30 2.45 31.78 34.31
N ARG A 31 3.44 31.73 35.22
CA ARG A 31 4.53 30.72 35.11
C ARG A 31 4.02 29.28 35.20
N GLU A 32 3.08 29.01 36.08
CA GLU A 32 2.46 27.67 36.18
C GLU A 32 1.70 27.32 34.91
N GLY A 33 0.96 28.26 34.30
CA GLY A 33 0.27 28.12 33.03
C GLY A 33 1.24 27.86 31.89
N GLU A 34 2.32 28.63 31.77
CA GLU A 34 3.37 28.43 30.76
C GLU A 34 4.05 27.07 30.91
N MET A 35 4.35 26.65 32.16
CA MET A 35 4.97 25.35 32.42
C MET A 35 4.04 24.19 32.01
N LEU A 36 2.74 24.28 32.32
CA LEU A 36 1.74 23.26 31.92
C LEU A 36 1.57 23.20 30.39
N ALA A 37 1.48 24.37 29.75
CA ALA A 37 1.40 24.46 28.29
C ALA A 37 2.66 23.87 27.62
N GLY A 38 3.85 24.19 28.14
CA GLY A 38 5.12 23.64 27.66
C GLY A 38 5.20 22.12 27.78
N ARG A 39 4.77 21.56 28.92
CA ARG A 39 4.70 20.10 29.12
C ARG A 39 3.71 19.43 28.14
N ALA A 40 2.55 20.03 27.94
CA ALA A 40 1.56 19.52 26.99
C ALA A 40 2.12 19.55 25.55
N ALA A 41 2.71 20.66 25.12
CA ALA A 41 3.35 20.81 23.82
C ALA A 41 4.47 19.77 23.61
N GLN A 42 5.33 19.58 24.62
CA GLN A 42 6.39 18.57 24.56
C GLN A 42 5.84 17.15 24.42
N LYS A 43 4.80 16.81 25.17
CA LYS A 43 4.13 15.49 25.07
C LYS A 43 3.58 15.25 23.67
N TYR A 44 2.88 16.22 23.10
CA TYR A 44 2.34 16.11 21.75
C TYR A 44 3.45 16.00 20.69
N ARG A 45 4.53 16.78 20.84
CA ARG A 45 5.68 16.72 19.95
C ARG A 45 6.34 15.33 19.98
N ILE A 46 6.59 14.76 21.18
CA ILE A 46 7.15 13.41 21.31
C ILE A 46 6.28 12.38 20.57
N ILE A 47 4.96 12.45 20.69
CA ILE A 47 4.05 11.52 20.00
C ILE A 47 4.15 11.71 18.48
N ALA A 48 4.11 12.95 18.01
CA ALA A 48 4.10 13.26 16.58
C ALA A 48 5.47 12.97 15.90
N ASP A 49 6.58 13.27 16.57
CA ASP A 49 7.93 13.07 16.03
C ASP A 49 8.35 11.59 15.98
N ASN A 50 7.72 10.73 16.80
CA ASN A 50 8.05 9.30 16.86
C ASN A 50 7.03 8.42 16.12
N THR A 51 6.21 8.98 15.21
CA THR A 51 5.34 8.21 14.33
C THR A 51 6.14 7.49 13.26
N TYR A 52 5.70 6.27 12.89
CA TYR A 52 6.31 5.54 11.80
C TYR A 52 5.94 6.12 10.44
N ASP A 53 4.67 6.53 10.25
CA ASP A 53 4.20 7.19 9.05
C ASP A 53 4.63 8.67 9.06
N TRP A 54 4.76 9.27 7.91
CA TRP A 54 5.08 10.68 7.76
C TRP A 54 3.83 11.52 7.98
N GLU A 55 3.67 12.06 9.18
CA GLU A 55 2.60 12.97 9.56
C GLU A 55 2.90 14.40 9.11
N PHE A 56 1.88 15.10 8.66
CA PHE A 56 2.01 16.51 8.30
C PHE A 56 0.75 17.30 8.64
N TRP A 57 0.91 18.60 8.79
CA TRP A 57 -0.17 19.57 8.93
C TRP A 57 0.09 20.76 8.01
N LEU A 58 -0.83 20.96 7.05
CA LEU A 58 -0.87 22.13 6.18
C LEU A 58 -1.86 23.14 6.75
N GLY A 59 -1.46 24.41 6.83
CA GLY A 59 -2.34 25.51 7.21
C GLY A 59 -3.42 25.82 6.17
N PRO A 60 -4.31 26.78 6.47
CA PRO A 60 -5.36 27.20 5.54
C PRO A 60 -4.82 27.72 4.20
N ASP A 61 -3.64 28.33 4.23
CA ASP A 61 -2.87 28.87 3.11
C ASP A 61 -2.00 27.83 2.40
N ALA A 62 -2.11 26.55 2.78
CA ALA A 62 -1.32 25.42 2.30
C ALA A 62 0.17 25.47 2.69
N GLN A 63 0.58 26.37 3.61
CA GLN A 63 1.91 26.32 4.20
C GLN A 63 2.05 25.09 5.08
N CYS A 64 3.21 24.42 5.04
CA CYS A 64 3.49 23.30 5.93
C CYS A 64 3.79 23.84 7.32
N ILE A 65 2.88 23.61 8.27
CA ILE A 65 3.03 24.03 9.68
C ILE A 65 3.86 23.01 10.45
N TYR A 66 3.76 21.75 10.06
CA TYR A 66 4.44 20.64 10.71
C TYR A 66 4.66 19.48 9.74
N SER A 67 5.83 18.87 9.80
CA SER A 67 6.16 17.61 9.16
C SER A 67 6.94 16.74 10.16
N SER A 68 6.52 15.49 10.35
CA SER A 68 7.24 14.58 11.26
C SER A 68 8.61 14.18 10.68
N PRO A 69 9.63 13.90 11.51
CA PRO A 69 10.96 13.48 11.07
C PRO A 69 10.97 12.22 10.20
N SER A 70 9.92 11.39 10.28
CA SER A 70 9.75 10.21 9.43
C SER A 70 9.64 10.54 7.93
N CYS A 71 9.41 11.80 7.56
CA CYS A 71 9.45 12.27 6.16
C CYS A 71 10.81 12.00 5.50
N GLU A 72 11.92 12.15 6.23
CA GLU A 72 13.26 11.88 5.73
C GLU A 72 13.42 10.42 5.32
N ARG A 73 12.98 9.49 6.14
CA ARG A 73 13.02 8.05 5.84
C ARG A 73 12.22 7.71 4.59
N ILE A 74 11.08 8.36 4.38
CA ILE A 74 10.17 8.06 3.28
C ILE A 74 10.58 8.78 2.00
N SER A 75 10.84 10.10 2.06
CA SER A 75 11.11 10.94 0.90
C SER A 75 12.59 11.26 0.66
N GLY A 76 13.43 11.16 1.70
CA GLY A 76 14.84 11.59 1.68
C GLY A 76 15.02 13.09 1.89
N TYR A 77 13.96 13.83 2.23
CA TYR A 77 14.00 15.26 2.56
C TYR A 77 13.72 15.46 4.05
N LEU A 78 14.41 16.44 4.64
CA LEU A 78 14.23 16.81 6.03
C LEU A 78 12.88 17.52 6.23
N ALA A 79 12.36 17.49 7.47
CA ALA A 79 11.12 18.16 7.83
C ALA A 79 11.21 19.68 7.58
N GLU A 80 12.33 20.28 7.94
CA GLU A 80 12.60 21.71 7.78
C GLU A 80 12.60 22.14 6.30
N GLU A 81 13.01 21.27 5.39
CA GLU A 81 12.98 21.55 3.94
C GLU A 81 11.54 21.57 3.41
N LEU A 82 10.69 20.67 3.91
CA LEU A 82 9.26 20.61 3.54
C LEU A 82 8.47 21.78 4.16
N GLU A 83 8.85 22.22 5.36
CA GLU A 83 8.26 23.37 6.02
C GLU A 83 8.70 24.70 5.35
N ALA A 84 9.95 24.78 4.90
CA ALA A 84 10.47 25.95 4.21
C ALA A 84 9.97 26.11 2.75
N ASP A 85 9.69 25.01 2.07
CA ASP A 85 9.22 25.02 0.68
C ASP A 85 7.91 24.25 0.52
N PRO A 86 6.75 24.92 0.57
CA PRO A 86 5.44 24.30 0.43
C PRO A 86 5.22 23.58 -0.92
N THR A 87 6.04 23.89 -1.93
CA THR A 87 5.94 23.25 -3.26
C THR A 87 6.69 21.93 -3.34
N LEU A 88 7.60 21.67 -2.39
CA LEU A 88 8.47 20.50 -2.40
C LEU A 88 7.66 19.19 -2.39
N PHE A 89 6.58 19.13 -1.62
CA PHE A 89 5.69 17.97 -1.61
C PHE A 89 5.17 17.62 -3.02
N TYR A 90 4.72 18.60 -3.77
CA TYR A 90 4.21 18.38 -5.13
C TYR A 90 5.33 18.02 -6.12
N ARG A 91 6.53 18.59 -5.94
CA ARG A 91 7.68 18.29 -6.81
C ARG A 91 8.20 16.86 -6.67
N ILE A 92 8.05 16.26 -5.52
CA ILE A 92 8.45 14.86 -5.30
C ILE A 92 7.42 13.85 -5.77
N ILE A 93 6.19 14.26 -6.09
CA ILE A 93 5.19 13.35 -6.67
C ILE A 93 5.69 12.91 -8.07
N HIS A 94 5.55 11.62 -8.38
CA HIS A 94 5.91 11.11 -9.69
C HIS A 94 5.13 11.85 -10.78
N PRO A 95 5.75 12.27 -11.90
CA PRO A 95 5.10 13.07 -12.93
C PRO A 95 3.75 12.52 -13.42
N ASP A 96 3.64 11.21 -13.62
CA ASP A 96 2.40 10.56 -14.08
C ASP A 96 1.26 10.66 -13.05
N ASP A 97 1.58 10.83 -11.76
CA ASP A 97 0.58 10.83 -10.68
C ASP A 97 0.21 12.25 -10.24
N LEU A 98 1.01 13.27 -10.59
CA LEU A 98 0.88 14.65 -10.10
C LEU A 98 -0.49 15.26 -10.36
N SER A 99 -1.02 15.15 -11.57
CA SER A 99 -2.33 15.73 -11.93
C SER A 99 -3.45 15.11 -11.08
N ARG A 100 -3.47 13.78 -11.00
CA ARG A 100 -4.48 13.01 -10.25
C ARG A 100 -4.44 13.33 -8.75
N VAL A 101 -3.24 13.41 -8.17
CA VAL A 101 -3.06 13.71 -6.74
C VAL A 101 -3.48 15.15 -6.43
N SER A 102 -3.04 16.11 -7.25
CA SER A 102 -3.37 17.54 -7.08
C SER A 102 -4.88 17.79 -7.17
N GLU A 103 -5.56 17.18 -8.13
CA GLU A 103 -7.01 17.26 -8.27
C GLU A 103 -7.73 16.65 -7.06
N HIS A 104 -7.30 15.46 -6.64
CA HIS A 104 -7.88 14.76 -5.49
C HIS A 104 -7.75 15.60 -4.20
N MET A 105 -6.56 16.10 -3.91
CA MET A 105 -6.31 16.94 -2.74
C MET A 105 -7.12 18.23 -2.78
N SER A 106 -7.18 18.90 -3.91
CA SER A 106 -7.93 20.16 -4.07
C SER A 106 -9.43 19.95 -3.86
N ARG A 107 -10.00 18.91 -4.44
CA ARG A 107 -11.43 18.58 -4.32
C ARG A 107 -11.81 18.22 -2.88
N ARG A 108 -10.97 17.44 -2.22
CA ARG A 108 -11.25 16.88 -0.88
C ARG A 108 -10.84 17.80 0.29
N LYS A 109 -10.18 18.92 0.00
CA LYS A 109 -9.59 19.82 1.02
C LYS A 109 -10.57 20.25 2.12
N TYR A 110 -11.83 20.51 1.75
CA TYR A 110 -12.86 21.02 2.67
C TYR A 110 -13.98 20.02 2.94
N GLU A 111 -13.95 18.85 2.30
CA GLU A 111 -14.97 17.83 2.51
C GLU A 111 -14.74 17.11 3.84
N PRO A 112 -15.76 16.99 4.69
CA PRO A 112 -15.63 16.26 5.95
C PRO A 112 -15.34 14.77 5.70
N GLY A 113 -14.55 14.20 6.59
CA GLY A 113 -14.15 12.80 6.54
C GLY A 113 -12.75 12.58 5.98
N LEU A 114 -12.30 11.34 6.11
CA LEU A 114 -10.99 10.90 5.65
C LEU A 114 -10.98 10.74 4.14
N ALA A 115 -10.01 11.35 3.47
CA ALA A 115 -9.72 11.14 2.06
C ALA A 115 -8.44 10.31 1.93
N GLU A 116 -8.43 9.33 1.02
CA GLU A 116 -7.28 8.45 0.80
C GLU A 116 -6.91 8.39 -0.68
N ILE A 117 -5.62 8.31 -0.95
CA ILE A 117 -5.08 8.14 -2.30
C ILE A 117 -3.70 7.47 -2.26
N GLU A 118 -3.45 6.55 -3.16
CA GLU A 118 -2.15 5.91 -3.35
C GLU A 118 -1.47 6.48 -4.59
N PHE A 119 -0.18 6.83 -4.46
CA PHE A 119 0.61 7.38 -5.58
C PHE A 119 2.10 7.14 -5.36
N ARG A 120 2.87 7.43 -6.39
CA ARG A 120 4.33 7.32 -6.37
C ARG A 120 4.97 8.65 -6.04
N ILE A 121 6.04 8.60 -5.25
CA ILE A 121 6.95 9.72 -5.04
C ILE A 121 8.34 9.35 -5.57
N VAL A 122 9.08 10.36 -6.01
CA VAL A 122 10.50 10.27 -6.36
C VAL A 122 11.30 10.83 -5.20
N ARG A 123 12.06 9.98 -4.53
CA ARG A 123 12.91 10.36 -3.42
C ARG A 123 14.08 11.25 -3.86
N ARG A 124 14.74 11.89 -2.90
CA ARG A 124 15.97 12.68 -3.13
C ARG A 124 17.07 11.89 -3.85
N ASP A 125 17.20 10.59 -3.60
CA ASP A 125 18.15 9.69 -4.25
C ASP A 125 17.70 9.17 -5.61
N GLY A 126 16.54 9.61 -6.11
CA GLY A 126 15.95 9.20 -7.38
C GLY A 126 15.13 7.89 -7.30
N ALA A 127 15.12 7.19 -6.17
CA ALA A 127 14.33 5.98 -6.03
C ALA A 127 12.83 6.30 -5.97
N VAL A 128 12.02 5.46 -6.63
CA VAL A 128 10.57 5.57 -6.61
C VAL A 128 10.01 4.77 -5.43
N ARG A 129 9.12 5.41 -4.66
CA ARG A 129 8.34 4.76 -3.60
C ARG A 129 6.85 4.96 -3.80
N TRP A 130 6.08 3.97 -3.39
CA TRP A 130 4.65 4.09 -3.28
C TRP A 130 4.26 4.60 -1.90
N VAL A 131 3.41 5.60 -1.85
CA VAL A 131 2.84 6.12 -0.61
C VAL A 131 1.31 6.05 -0.66
N ALA A 132 0.72 5.73 0.49
CA ALA A 132 -0.70 5.90 0.74
C ALA A 132 -0.87 7.15 1.59
N LEU A 133 -1.48 8.18 1.02
CA LEU A 133 -1.84 9.41 1.70
C LEU A 133 -3.26 9.30 2.23
N ALA A 134 -3.41 9.51 3.54
CA ALA A 134 -4.69 9.71 4.20
C ALA A 134 -4.72 11.12 4.78
N PHE A 135 -5.76 11.91 4.49
CA PHE A 135 -5.86 13.30 4.99
C PHE A 135 -7.29 13.72 5.26
N GLN A 136 -7.43 14.70 6.13
CA GLN A 136 -8.72 15.27 6.49
C GLN A 136 -8.59 16.75 6.89
N PRO A 137 -9.65 17.56 6.71
CA PRO A 137 -9.69 18.91 7.21
C PRO A 137 -9.76 18.95 8.75
N VAL A 138 -9.12 19.96 9.33
CA VAL A 138 -9.14 20.24 10.78
C VAL A 138 -9.84 21.56 11.03
N TYR A 139 -10.76 21.57 11.99
CA TYR A 139 -11.52 22.74 12.40
C TYR A 139 -11.36 22.98 13.90
N ASP A 140 -11.42 24.25 14.34
CA ASP A 140 -11.50 24.58 15.76
C ASP A 140 -12.92 24.43 16.32
N GLY A 141 -13.06 24.67 17.63
CA GLY A 141 -14.36 24.61 18.31
C GLY A 141 -15.41 25.61 17.81
N SER A 142 -15.01 26.61 16.99
CA SER A 142 -15.87 27.60 16.34
C SER A 142 -16.13 27.26 14.87
N SER A 143 -15.78 26.05 14.42
CA SER A 143 -15.89 25.60 13.01
C SER A 143 -15.03 26.39 12.02
N ARG A 144 -13.99 27.07 12.50
CA ARG A 144 -13.01 27.74 11.62
C ARG A 144 -12.03 26.71 11.10
N PHE A 145 -11.80 26.71 9.80
CA PHE A 145 -10.83 25.82 9.15
C PHE A 145 -9.39 26.17 9.61
N LEU A 146 -8.72 25.20 10.20
CA LEU A 146 -7.33 25.30 10.69
C LEU A 146 -6.33 24.68 9.72
N GLY A 147 -6.80 24.11 8.63
CA GLY A 147 -5.94 23.45 7.65
C GLY A 147 -6.24 21.98 7.46
N THR A 148 -5.30 21.26 6.92
CA THR A 148 -5.43 19.83 6.57
C THR A 148 -4.34 19.04 7.29
N ARG A 149 -4.73 18.02 8.07
CA ARG A 149 -3.81 17.04 8.63
C ARG A 149 -3.80 15.80 7.75
N GLY A 150 -2.63 15.22 7.52
CA GLY A 150 -2.51 13.97 6.76
C GLY A 150 -1.34 13.13 7.22
N SER A 151 -1.35 11.88 6.73
CA SER A 151 -0.34 10.87 6.97
C SER A 151 0.05 10.20 5.65
N ASN A 152 1.34 10.09 5.38
CA ASN A 152 1.89 9.37 4.24
C ASN A 152 2.53 8.07 4.74
N ARG A 153 1.94 6.93 4.39
CA ARG A 153 2.48 5.60 4.68
C ARG A 153 3.27 5.08 3.49
N ASP A 154 4.48 4.61 3.70
CA ASP A 154 5.23 3.87 2.69
C ASP A 154 4.60 2.48 2.49
N ILE A 155 4.07 2.24 1.29
CA ILE A 155 3.44 0.98 0.89
C ILE A 155 4.22 0.27 -0.22
N THR A 156 5.49 0.63 -0.40
CA THR A 156 6.33 0.11 -1.49
C THR A 156 6.46 -1.41 -1.42
N GLU A 157 6.73 -1.96 -0.23
CA GLU A 157 6.85 -3.40 -0.05
C GLU A 157 5.52 -4.14 -0.33
N ARG A 158 4.39 -3.56 0.08
CA ARG A 158 3.08 -4.10 -0.25
C ARG A 158 2.86 -4.14 -1.76
N LYS A 159 3.15 -3.04 -2.46
CA LYS A 159 3.01 -2.96 -3.93
C LYS A 159 3.94 -3.92 -4.68
N ARG A 160 5.17 -4.13 -4.18
CA ARG A 160 6.09 -5.12 -4.74
C ARG A 160 5.56 -6.54 -4.57
N ALA A 161 5.07 -6.89 -3.38
CA ALA A 161 4.49 -8.20 -3.12
C ALA A 161 3.22 -8.45 -3.94
N GLU A 162 2.36 -7.44 -4.12
CA GLU A 162 1.18 -7.51 -4.99
C GLU A 162 1.56 -7.79 -6.44
N ALA A 163 2.54 -7.04 -6.99
CA ALA A 163 3.02 -7.21 -8.37
C ALA A 163 3.67 -8.59 -8.59
N GLU A 164 4.48 -9.07 -7.66
CA GLU A 164 5.09 -10.40 -7.74
C GLU A 164 4.03 -11.51 -7.69
N ARG A 165 3.04 -11.36 -6.82
CA ARG A 165 1.91 -12.31 -6.76
C ARG A 165 1.13 -12.35 -8.08
N GLU A 166 0.84 -11.19 -8.68
CA GLU A 166 0.15 -11.12 -9.97
C GLU A 166 0.96 -11.79 -11.08
N LYS A 167 2.28 -11.53 -11.11
CA LYS A 167 3.19 -12.18 -12.05
C LYS A 167 3.17 -13.71 -11.91
N LEU A 168 3.32 -14.23 -10.68
CA LEU A 168 3.28 -15.67 -10.41
C LEU A 168 1.94 -16.31 -10.78
N ILE A 169 0.83 -15.63 -10.53
CA ILE A 169 -0.52 -16.09 -10.96
C ILE A 169 -0.58 -16.17 -12.48
N GLY A 170 -0.04 -15.18 -13.18
CA GLY A 170 0.02 -15.19 -14.65
C GLY A 170 0.86 -16.36 -15.19
N GLU A 171 2.02 -16.59 -14.62
CA GLU A 171 2.90 -17.71 -14.98
C GLU A 171 2.24 -19.07 -14.70
N LEU A 172 1.60 -19.22 -13.55
CA LEU A 172 0.87 -20.44 -13.19
C LEU A 172 -0.29 -20.71 -14.16
N ARG A 173 -1.09 -19.70 -14.49
CA ARG A 173 -2.18 -19.82 -15.45
C ARG A 173 -1.65 -20.22 -16.83
N SER A 174 -0.54 -19.61 -17.27
CA SER A 174 0.11 -19.97 -18.52
C SER A 174 0.64 -21.41 -18.51
N ALA A 175 1.23 -21.86 -17.41
CA ALA A 175 1.68 -23.25 -17.26
C ALA A 175 0.51 -24.24 -17.28
N LEU A 176 -0.55 -23.95 -16.52
CA LEU A 176 -1.75 -24.79 -16.50
C LEU A 176 -2.42 -24.89 -17.87
N SER A 177 -2.44 -23.83 -18.66
CA SER A 177 -3.01 -23.85 -20.01
C SER A 177 -2.24 -24.72 -21.00
N ARG A 178 -0.97 -25.02 -20.71
CA ARG A 178 -0.13 -25.93 -21.51
C ARG A 178 -0.33 -27.39 -21.14
N VAL A 179 -0.89 -27.67 -19.97
CA VAL A 179 -1.18 -29.05 -19.55
C VAL A 179 -2.35 -29.56 -20.38
N LYS A 180 -2.03 -30.41 -21.37
CA LYS A 180 -3.03 -31.08 -22.20
C LYS A 180 -3.67 -32.20 -21.37
N LEU A 181 -4.85 -31.95 -20.83
CA LEU A 181 -5.65 -32.97 -20.13
C LEU A 181 -6.76 -33.46 -21.04
N LEU A 182 -6.74 -34.78 -21.36
CA LEU A 182 -7.88 -35.45 -21.94
C LEU A 182 -8.98 -35.51 -20.87
N SER A 183 -10.01 -34.71 -21.01
CA SER A 183 -11.15 -34.67 -20.08
C SER A 183 -12.47 -34.71 -20.84
N GLY A 184 -13.48 -35.36 -20.25
CA GLY A 184 -14.83 -35.47 -20.83
C GLY A 184 -15.06 -36.72 -21.65
N LEU A 185 -16.19 -36.76 -22.35
CA LEU A 185 -16.58 -37.87 -23.23
C LEU A 185 -15.92 -37.69 -24.60
N ILE A 186 -15.09 -38.64 -24.99
CA ILE A 186 -14.46 -38.68 -26.31
C ILE A 186 -15.32 -39.48 -27.26
N PRO A 187 -15.91 -38.85 -28.30
CA PRO A 187 -16.74 -39.54 -29.27
C PRO A 187 -15.91 -40.52 -30.12
N ILE A 188 -16.14 -41.81 -29.98
CA ILE A 188 -15.44 -42.85 -30.74
C ILE A 188 -16.37 -43.57 -31.68
N CYS A 189 -15.91 -43.84 -32.91
CA CYS A 189 -16.65 -44.65 -33.86
C CYS A 189 -16.72 -46.12 -33.40
N THR A 190 -17.90 -46.66 -33.32
CA THR A 190 -18.12 -48.06 -32.92
C THR A 190 -17.46 -49.08 -33.86
N CYS A 191 -17.34 -48.75 -35.16
CA CYS A 191 -16.76 -49.64 -36.16
C CYS A 191 -15.26 -49.52 -36.28
N CYS A 192 -14.75 -48.33 -36.66
CA CYS A 192 -13.34 -48.12 -36.96
C CYS A 192 -12.52 -47.54 -35.84
N LYS A 193 -13.11 -47.25 -34.66
CA LYS A 193 -12.48 -46.74 -33.44
C LYS A 193 -11.83 -45.37 -33.60
N LYS A 194 -12.05 -44.64 -34.70
CA LYS A 194 -11.60 -43.26 -34.86
C LYS A 194 -12.30 -42.33 -33.84
N ILE A 195 -11.61 -41.33 -33.39
CA ILE A 195 -12.10 -40.27 -32.49
C ILE A 195 -12.54 -39.08 -33.33
N ARG A 196 -13.69 -38.48 -33.01
CA ARG A 196 -14.17 -37.25 -33.63
C ARG A 196 -13.67 -36.06 -32.80
N ASP A 197 -12.89 -35.17 -33.42
CA ASP A 197 -12.40 -33.93 -32.78
C ASP A 197 -13.52 -32.86 -32.71
N ASP A 198 -13.22 -31.75 -32.04
CA ASP A 198 -14.14 -30.62 -31.85
C ASP A 198 -14.52 -29.90 -33.16
N LYS A 199 -13.73 -30.11 -34.24
CA LYS A 199 -14.00 -29.60 -35.60
C LYS A 199 -14.85 -30.57 -36.44
N GLY A 200 -15.17 -31.73 -35.88
CA GLY A 200 -16.00 -32.76 -36.55
C GLY A 200 -15.24 -33.77 -37.40
N TYR A 201 -13.89 -33.72 -37.46
CA TYR A 201 -13.07 -34.65 -38.21
C TYR A 201 -12.78 -35.93 -37.44
N TRP A 202 -12.69 -37.06 -38.16
CA TRP A 202 -12.41 -38.37 -37.59
C TRP A 202 -10.93 -38.72 -37.68
N ASN A 203 -10.23 -38.71 -36.55
CA ASN A 203 -8.79 -38.96 -36.42
C ASN A 203 -8.52 -40.36 -35.86
N GLN A 204 -7.33 -40.90 -36.12
CA GLN A 204 -6.85 -42.11 -35.45
C GLN A 204 -6.70 -41.84 -33.97
N ILE A 205 -6.96 -42.82 -33.12
CA ILE A 205 -6.89 -42.66 -31.65
C ILE A 205 -5.49 -42.20 -31.19
N GLU A 206 -4.46 -42.79 -31.80
CA GLU A 206 -3.07 -42.49 -31.50
C GLU A 206 -2.73 -41.02 -31.83
N THR A 207 -3.19 -40.54 -32.98
CA THR A 207 -3.00 -39.15 -33.40
C THR A 207 -3.73 -38.19 -32.48
N TYR A 208 -5.00 -38.48 -32.17
CA TYR A 208 -5.79 -37.64 -31.29
C TYR A 208 -5.18 -37.53 -29.88
N ILE A 209 -4.79 -38.69 -29.30
CA ILE A 209 -4.19 -38.69 -27.92
C ILE A 209 -2.84 -37.99 -27.92
N ARG A 210 -1.97 -38.17 -28.92
CA ARG A 210 -0.72 -37.46 -29.05
C ARG A 210 -0.89 -35.93 -29.12
N ASP A 211 -1.90 -35.49 -29.86
CA ASP A 211 -2.14 -34.05 -30.04
C ASP A 211 -2.76 -33.40 -28.78
N HIS A 212 -3.47 -34.20 -27.96
CA HIS A 212 -4.22 -33.70 -26.80
C HIS A 212 -3.69 -34.19 -25.45
N SER A 213 -2.55 -34.89 -25.42
CA SER A 213 -1.86 -35.31 -24.20
C SER A 213 -0.35 -35.40 -24.44
N GLU A 214 0.42 -35.66 -23.36
CA GLU A 214 1.85 -35.97 -23.45
C GLU A 214 2.12 -37.49 -23.67
N ALA A 215 1.08 -38.27 -23.91
CA ALA A 215 1.20 -39.71 -24.11
C ALA A 215 1.67 -40.05 -25.51
N ASP A 216 2.66 -40.94 -25.62
CA ASP A 216 3.11 -41.55 -26.86
C ASP A 216 2.75 -43.03 -26.89
N PHE A 217 2.50 -43.56 -28.10
CA PHE A 217 2.16 -44.95 -28.33
C PHE A 217 3.37 -45.75 -28.79
N SER A 218 3.64 -46.86 -28.12
CA SER A 218 4.51 -47.91 -28.63
C SER A 218 3.66 -49.05 -29.21
N HIS A 219 4.06 -49.59 -30.36
CA HIS A 219 3.34 -50.71 -30.99
C HIS A 219 3.88 -52.05 -30.47
N GLY A 220 2.96 -52.93 -30.13
CA GLY A 220 3.23 -54.28 -29.72
C GLY A 220 2.07 -55.19 -30.09
N ILE A 221 2.32 -56.51 -30.05
CA ILE A 221 1.27 -57.50 -30.35
C ILE A 221 0.95 -58.23 -29.03
N CYS A 222 -0.32 -58.20 -28.64
CA CYS A 222 -0.74 -58.89 -27.42
C CYS A 222 -0.71 -60.42 -27.59
N PRO A 223 -0.60 -61.16 -26.48
CA PRO A 223 -0.52 -62.64 -26.54
C PRO A 223 -1.72 -63.33 -27.25
N GLU A 224 -2.88 -62.70 -27.28
CA GLU A 224 -4.08 -63.23 -27.95
C GLU A 224 -4.08 -62.97 -29.48
N CYS A 225 -3.45 -61.88 -29.93
CA CYS A 225 -3.33 -61.55 -31.35
C CYS A 225 -2.09 -62.21 -31.99
N ALA A 226 -1.02 -62.42 -31.25
CA ALA A 226 0.23 -62.96 -31.78
C ALA A 226 0.07 -64.30 -32.48
N PRO A 227 -0.70 -65.30 -32.00
CA PRO A 227 -0.95 -66.57 -32.72
C PRO A 227 -1.80 -66.40 -33.95
N LYS A 228 -2.64 -65.36 -34.05
CA LYS A 228 -3.55 -65.10 -35.20
C LYS A 228 -2.79 -64.44 -36.35
N GLU A 229 -1.91 -63.49 -36.03
CA GLU A 229 -1.12 -62.73 -37.03
C GLU A 229 0.13 -63.51 -37.49
N TYR A 230 0.70 -64.38 -36.62
CA TYR A 230 1.91 -65.17 -36.91
C TYR A 230 1.69 -66.64 -36.59
N PRO A 231 0.72 -67.36 -37.17
CA PRO A 231 0.37 -68.72 -36.83
C PRO A 231 1.54 -69.70 -37.00
N GLU A 232 2.42 -69.49 -37.93
CA GLU A 232 3.61 -70.28 -38.21
C GLU A 232 4.60 -70.33 -37.03
N LEU A 233 4.75 -69.20 -36.28
CA LEU A 233 5.67 -69.14 -35.13
C LEU A 233 5.11 -69.88 -33.89
N PHE A 234 3.82 -70.14 -33.84
CA PHE A 234 3.14 -70.82 -32.76
C PHE A 234 2.81 -72.30 -33.06
N ALA A 235 2.72 -72.69 -34.37
CA ALA A 235 2.49 -74.05 -34.78
C ALA A 235 3.63 -75.02 -34.40
N GLU A 236 4.86 -74.55 -34.29
CA GLU A 236 6.02 -75.35 -33.83
C GLU A 236 6.02 -75.62 -32.34
N LYS A 237 5.45 -74.70 -31.49
CA LYS A 237 5.37 -74.88 -30.05
C LYS A 237 4.40 -75.95 -29.61
N GLU A 238 3.33 -76.24 -30.39
CA GLU A 238 2.42 -77.34 -30.09
C GLU A 238 2.99 -78.69 -30.46
N LYS A 239 3.88 -78.75 -31.46
CA LYS A 239 4.53 -80.05 -31.85
C LYS A 239 5.64 -80.46 -30.86
N ARG A 240 6.16 -79.55 -30.02
CA ARG A 240 7.15 -79.83 -28.98
C ARG A 240 6.57 -80.20 -27.61
N LYS A 241 5.23 -80.10 -27.45
CA LYS A 241 4.54 -80.44 -26.21
C LYS A 241 3.79 -81.82 -26.30
N LYS A 242 3.94 -82.56 -27.40
CA LYS A 242 3.55 -83.93 -27.54
C LYS A 242 4.79 -84.78 -27.67
#